data_3e3fe6a121c9a1f2622e485304f22bc0
#
_entry.id   3e3fe6a121c9a1f2622e485304f22bc0
#
_cell.length_a   1.000
_cell.length_b   1.000
_cell.length_c   1.000
_cell.angle_alpha   90.00
_cell.angle_beta   90.00
_cell.angle_gamma   90.00
#
_symmetry.space_group_name_H-M   'P 1'
#
loop_
_entity.id
_entity.type
_entity.pdbx_description
1 polymer ?
#
loop_
_entity_poly.entity_id
_entity_poly.type
_entity_poly.pdbx_seq_one_letter_code
_entity_poly.pdbx_strand_id
1 'polypeptide(L)'
;PHLGEAAKALYVFQRTPSSIDVRANRPTDPDWEKTLTKGWQKARMENFNALTSGRIVEEDLVMDGWTEIIRNLISMANYRGKDIDPADIPRLMELADFQKMQQIRARVDALVEDPVTAEALKPYYRQFCKRPCFHDSYLQTFNRPNVSLIDTQGLGVEAMTETGVVALGKTYELDCVIFATGFEVGTDYTRRAGCDPIGTAGLTLSKKWAQGIRTLHGLHSRGFPNVFFMSTAQSGFTTSFPHAMDEAAQHIAYIIDRCLTEDIGAIEPSQKAEDEWVAEILQLSRISASFQAECTPGYYNNEGQPNPLSAQNSSYGKGPIPFFSRMKAWRDDGALAGLDCRS
;
A
#
# COMPACT_ATOMS: atom_id res chain seq x y z
N PRO A 1 9.54 -17.82 12.37
CA PRO A 1 9.62 -19.27 12.60
C PRO A 1 11.04 -19.80 12.50
N HIS A 2 11.73 -19.63 11.37
CA HIS A 2 13.09 -20.19 11.17
C HIS A 2 14.14 -19.64 12.16
N LEU A 3 14.05 -18.37 12.55
CA LEU A 3 14.90 -17.82 13.61
C LEU A 3 14.59 -18.46 14.96
N GLY A 4 13.30 -18.68 15.27
CA GLY A 4 12.90 -19.39 16.50
C GLY A 4 13.38 -20.86 16.55
N GLU A 5 13.61 -21.48 15.39
CA GLU A 5 14.17 -22.83 15.29
C GLU A 5 15.68 -22.85 15.49
N ALA A 6 16.39 -21.85 15.00
CA ALA A 6 17.85 -21.84 14.93
C ALA A 6 18.52 -21.10 16.10
N ALA A 7 17.89 -20.06 16.66
CA ALA A 7 18.49 -19.25 17.70
C ALA A 7 18.41 -19.90 19.08
N LYS A 8 19.40 -19.66 19.93
CA LYS A 8 19.39 -20.06 21.35
C LYS A 8 18.28 -19.30 22.11
N ALA A 9 18.09 -18.02 21.82
CA ALA A 9 17.01 -17.18 22.29
C ALA A 9 16.62 -16.21 21.18
N LEU A 10 15.32 -15.97 20.99
CA LEU A 10 14.76 -15.01 20.06
C LEU A 10 13.85 -14.03 20.82
N TYR A 11 14.16 -12.75 20.74
CA TYR A 11 13.30 -11.66 21.25
C TYR A 11 12.68 -10.93 20.08
N VAL A 12 11.35 -10.84 20.07
CA VAL A 12 10.61 -10.08 19.05
C VAL A 12 10.08 -8.80 19.72
N PHE A 13 10.70 -7.66 19.40
CA PHE A 13 10.29 -6.36 19.90
C PHE A 13 9.17 -5.81 19.04
N GLN A 14 8.04 -5.55 19.64
CA GLN A 14 6.82 -5.12 18.98
C GLN A 14 6.34 -3.76 19.53
N ARG A 15 6.02 -2.80 18.64
CA ARG A 15 5.28 -1.58 19.01
C ARG A 15 3.79 -1.83 19.06
N THR A 16 3.26 -2.44 18.00
CA THR A 16 1.86 -2.81 17.84
C THR A 16 1.78 -4.09 17.04
N PRO A 17 0.84 -5.00 17.33
CA PRO A 17 0.72 -6.27 16.62
C PRO A 17 0.37 -6.08 15.14
N SER A 18 0.82 -7.00 14.31
CA SER A 18 0.35 -7.12 12.93
C SER A 18 -0.85 -8.06 12.85
N SER A 19 -1.75 -7.82 11.91
CA SER A 19 -2.82 -8.77 11.60
C SER A 19 -2.23 -9.98 10.86
N ILE A 20 -2.13 -11.12 11.50
CA ILE A 20 -1.55 -12.34 10.92
C ILE A 20 -2.65 -13.32 10.59
N ASP A 21 -2.99 -13.40 9.31
CA ASP A 21 -4.00 -14.29 8.80
C ASP A 21 -3.40 -15.54 8.14
N VAL A 22 -4.24 -16.44 7.70
CA VAL A 22 -3.87 -17.69 7.02
C VAL A 22 -3.29 -17.39 5.65
N ARG A 23 -2.11 -17.95 5.35
CA ARG A 23 -1.50 -17.89 4.02
C ARG A 23 -2.03 -19.02 3.14
N ALA A 24 -2.29 -20.18 3.71
CA ALA A 24 -2.70 -21.41 3.04
C ALA A 24 -1.77 -21.77 1.87
N ASN A 25 -0.46 -21.63 2.09
CA ASN A 25 0.52 -21.94 1.05
C ASN A 25 0.52 -23.43 0.73
N ARG A 26 0.43 -23.76 -0.55
CA ARG A 26 0.37 -25.13 -1.06
C ARG A 26 1.09 -25.25 -2.40
N PRO A 27 1.55 -26.44 -2.80
CA PRO A 27 2.01 -26.69 -4.16
C PRO A 27 0.94 -26.33 -5.19
N THR A 28 1.38 -25.89 -6.36
CA THR A 28 0.46 -25.65 -7.48
C THR A 28 -0.21 -26.97 -7.89
N ASP A 29 -1.53 -26.94 -8.04
CA ASP A 29 -2.29 -28.08 -8.53
C ASP A 29 -1.95 -28.31 -10.02
N PRO A 30 -1.40 -29.49 -10.38
CA PRO A 30 -1.04 -29.79 -11.78
C PRO A 30 -2.25 -29.80 -12.73
N ASP A 31 -3.46 -30.09 -12.23
CA ASP A 31 -4.65 -30.09 -13.06
C ASP A 31 -5.15 -28.67 -13.31
N TRP A 32 -5.06 -27.80 -12.32
CA TRP A 32 -5.31 -26.37 -12.52
C TRP A 32 -4.29 -25.76 -13.51
N GLU A 33 -3.00 -26.11 -13.40
CA GLU A 33 -1.97 -25.63 -14.33
C GLU A 33 -2.33 -25.91 -15.80
N LYS A 34 -2.86 -27.11 -16.09
CA LYS A 34 -3.27 -27.52 -17.45
C LYS A 34 -4.47 -26.71 -17.99
N THR A 35 -5.24 -26.06 -17.14
CA THR A 35 -6.38 -25.22 -17.55
C THR A 35 -5.96 -23.82 -17.98
N LEU A 36 -4.73 -23.41 -17.70
CA LEU A 36 -4.26 -22.05 -17.95
C LEU A 36 -4.12 -21.78 -19.46
N THR A 37 -4.65 -20.66 -19.90
CA THR A 37 -4.58 -20.19 -21.28
C THR A 37 -3.76 -18.92 -21.39
N LYS A 38 -3.32 -18.55 -22.59
CA LYS A 38 -2.58 -17.30 -22.83
C LYS A 38 -3.36 -16.10 -22.28
N GLY A 39 -2.72 -15.29 -21.44
CA GLY A 39 -3.31 -14.07 -20.82
C GLY A 39 -3.93 -14.29 -19.44
N TRP A 40 -3.90 -15.50 -18.90
CA TRP A 40 -4.47 -15.81 -17.59
C TRP A 40 -3.91 -14.93 -16.44
N GLN A 41 -2.60 -14.59 -16.48
CA GLN A 41 -1.99 -13.73 -15.47
C GLN A 41 -2.60 -12.33 -15.48
N LYS A 42 -2.79 -11.76 -16.67
CA LYS A 42 -3.42 -10.44 -16.83
C LYS A 42 -4.86 -10.47 -16.34
N ALA A 43 -5.64 -11.45 -16.73
CA ALA A 43 -7.03 -11.62 -16.29
C ALA A 43 -7.13 -11.74 -14.75
N ARG A 44 -6.25 -12.56 -14.15
CA ARG A 44 -6.18 -12.72 -12.68
C ARG A 44 -5.76 -11.43 -11.97
N MET A 45 -4.82 -10.68 -12.50
CA MET A 45 -4.37 -9.41 -11.95
C MET A 45 -5.46 -8.34 -12.03
N GLU A 46 -6.15 -8.22 -13.16
CA GLU A 46 -7.28 -7.30 -13.33
C GLU A 46 -8.44 -7.65 -12.38
N ASN A 47 -8.75 -8.93 -12.23
CA ASN A 47 -9.75 -9.44 -11.28
C ASN A 47 -9.35 -9.10 -9.83
N PHE A 48 -8.10 -9.33 -9.43
CA PHE A 48 -7.59 -8.96 -8.12
C PHE A 48 -7.72 -7.45 -7.84
N ASN A 49 -7.35 -6.60 -8.81
CA ASN A 49 -7.47 -5.16 -8.66
C ASN A 49 -8.93 -4.70 -8.58
N ALA A 50 -9.83 -5.33 -9.33
CA ALA A 50 -11.26 -5.06 -9.26
C ALA A 50 -11.79 -5.36 -7.85
N LEU A 51 -11.50 -6.55 -7.33
CA LEU A 51 -11.93 -6.97 -5.99
C LEU A 51 -11.35 -6.09 -4.89
N THR A 52 -10.02 -5.88 -4.87
CA THR A 52 -9.38 -5.06 -3.83
C THR A 52 -9.72 -3.57 -3.90
N SER A 53 -10.33 -3.13 -5.01
CA SER A 53 -10.90 -1.79 -5.18
C SER A 53 -12.40 -1.72 -4.87
N GLY A 54 -12.99 -2.79 -4.33
CA GLY A 54 -14.39 -2.84 -3.92
C GLY A 54 -15.39 -3.06 -5.06
N ARG A 55 -14.95 -3.51 -6.24
CA ARG A 55 -15.85 -3.88 -7.32
C ARG A 55 -16.40 -5.29 -7.14
N ILE A 56 -17.68 -5.46 -7.46
CA ILE A 56 -18.32 -6.76 -7.55
C ILE A 56 -17.92 -7.38 -8.89
N VAL A 57 -17.42 -8.62 -8.87
CA VAL A 57 -17.09 -9.43 -10.04
C VAL A 57 -17.85 -10.76 -9.97
N GLU A 58 -18.04 -11.43 -11.09
CA GLU A 58 -18.74 -12.72 -11.14
C GLU A 58 -17.98 -13.82 -10.38
N GLU A 59 -16.65 -13.83 -10.51
CA GLU A 59 -15.77 -14.84 -9.95
C GLU A 59 -14.54 -14.21 -9.33
N ASP A 60 -14.13 -14.69 -8.15
CA ASP A 60 -12.84 -14.37 -7.54
C ASP A 60 -11.78 -15.36 -8.02
N LEU A 61 -10.97 -14.95 -8.99
CA LEU A 61 -9.90 -15.78 -9.56
C LEU A 61 -8.70 -15.95 -8.62
N VAL A 62 -8.65 -15.22 -7.50
CA VAL A 62 -7.53 -15.25 -6.55
C VAL A 62 -7.84 -16.12 -5.34
N MET A 63 -9.01 -15.95 -4.75
CA MET A 63 -9.52 -16.76 -3.63
C MET A 63 -8.57 -16.81 -2.43
N ASP A 64 -8.00 -15.66 -2.04
CA ASP A 64 -7.11 -15.56 -0.87
C ASP A 64 -7.60 -14.53 0.16
N GLY A 65 -6.81 -14.33 1.22
CA GLY A 65 -7.15 -13.40 2.30
C GLY A 65 -7.27 -11.93 1.85
N TRP A 66 -6.62 -11.53 0.76
CA TRP A 66 -6.75 -10.17 0.22
C TRP A 66 -8.12 -9.90 -0.37
N THR A 67 -8.74 -10.90 -0.99
CA THR A 67 -10.05 -10.76 -1.62
C THR A 67 -11.19 -11.12 -0.68
N GLU A 68 -10.89 -11.76 0.47
CA GLU A 68 -11.89 -12.30 1.40
C GLU A 68 -12.83 -11.25 1.98
N ILE A 69 -12.34 -10.06 2.33
CA ILE A 69 -13.21 -8.99 2.87
C ILE A 69 -14.30 -8.63 1.88
N ILE A 70 -13.94 -8.52 0.60
CA ILE A 70 -14.91 -8.18 -0.45
C ILE A 70 -15.89 -9.32 -0.68
N ARG A 71 -15.43 -10.58 -0.62
CA ARG A 71 -16.31 -11.75 -0.66
C ARG A 71 -17.30 -11.73 0.51
N ASN A 72 -16.85 -11.42 1.71
CA ASN A 72 -17.71 -11.32 2.89
C ASN A 72 -18.75 -10.21 2.72
N LEU A 73 -18.36 -9.06 2.17
CA LEU A 73 -19.27 -7.96 1.85
C LEU A 73 -20.35 -8.39 0.85
N ILE A 74 -19.95 -9.04 -0.24
CA ILE A 74 -20.87 -9.56 -1.26
C ILE A 74 -21.81 -10.61 -0.65
N SER A 75 -21.29 -11.49 0.20
CA SER A 75 -22.10 -12.50 0.90
C SER A 75 -23.12 -11.85 1.84
N MET A 76 -22.76 -10.82 2.59
CA MET A 76 -23.68 -10.07 3.44
C MET A 76 -24.78 -9.37 2.64
N ALA A 77 -24.46 -8.85 1.47
CA ALA A 77 -25.41 -8.24 0.56
C ALA A 77 -26.43 -9.24 0.01
N ASN A 78 -25.94 -10.37 -0.47
CA ASN A 78 -26.78 -11.46 -1.02
C ASN A 78 -27.71 -12.07 0.04
N TYR A 79 -27.26 -12.17 1.30
CA TYR A 79 -28.08 -12.67 2.41
C TYR A 79 -29.32 -11.81 2.67
N ARG A 80 -29.27 -10.49 2.37
CA ARG A 80 -30.40 -9.56 2.55
C ARG A 80 -31.36 -9.53 1.37
N GLY A 81 -31.04 -10.21 0.24
CA GLY A 81 -31.94 -10.36 -0.92
C GLY A 81 -32.34 -9.04 -1.59
N LYS A 82 -31.54 -7.98 -1.44
CA LYS A 82 -31.77 -6.63 -2.00
C LYS A 82 -30.50 -6.13 -2.69
N ASP A 83 -30.69 -5.32 -3.72
CA ASP A 83 -29.63 -4.48 -4.23
C ASP A 83 -29.07 -3.61 -3.08
N ILE A 84 -27.75 -3.53 -2.95
CA ILE A 84 -27.10 -2.73 -1.90
C ILE A 84 -27.35 -1.26 -2.23
N ASP A 85 -27.97 -0.53 -1.32
CA ASP A 85 -27.98 0.92 -1.40
C ASP A 85 -26.52 1.43 -1.29
N PRO A 86 -26.05 2.23 -2.25
CA PRO A 86 -24.70 2.82 -2.16
C PRO A 86 -24.44 3.57 -0.84
N ALA A 87 -25.47 4.09 -0.19
CA ALA A 87 -25.35 4.73 1.12
C ALA A 87 -25.03 3.76 2.26
N ASP A 88 -25.36 2.48 2.12
CA ASP A 88 -25.05 1.45 3.10
C ASP A 88 -23.65 0.83 2.96
N ILE A 89 -22.98 1.02 1.83
CA ILE A 89 -21.67 0.41 1.53
C ILE A 89 -20.63 0.72 2.63
N PRO A 90 -20.44 1.96 3.10
CA PRO A 90 -19.46 2.25 4.15
C PRO A 90 -19.69 1.46 5.43
N ARG A 91 -20.95 1.34 5.86
CA ARG A 91 -21.33 0.57 7.07
C ARG A 91 -21.10 -0.93 6.87
N LEU A 92 -21.42 -1.46 5.70
CA LEU A 92 -21.19 -2.88 5.39
C LEU A 92 -19.70 -3.20 5.33
N MET A 93 -18.88 -2.30 4.77
CA MET A 93 -17.42 -2.41 4.77
C MET A 93 -16.85 -2.43 6.19
N GLU A 94 -17.35 -1.57 7.07
CA GLU A 94 -16.94 -1.53 8.48
C GLU A 94 -17.31 -2.83 9.22
N LEU A 95 -18.51 -3.35 9.00
CA LEU A 95 -18.94 -4.63 9.58
C LEU A 95 -18.12 -5.81 9.06
N ALA A 96 -17.80 -5.85 7.78
CA ALA A 96 -16.95 -6.89 7.18
C ALA A 96 -15.52 -6.83 7.76
N ASP A 97 -14.99 -5.63 7.94
CA ASP A 97 -13.70 -5.38 8.59
C ASP A 97 -13.69 -5.89 10.04
N PHE A 98 -14.69 -5.52 10.83
CA PHE A 98 -14.81 -5.98 12.22
C PHE A 98 -14.92 -7.51 12.33
N GLN A 99 -15.71 -8.12 11.45
CA GLN A 99 -15.83 -9.58 11.38
C GLN A 99 -14.47 -10.22 11.08
N LYS A 100 -13.75 -9.71 10.08
CA LYS A 100 -12.43 -10.21 9.71
C LYS A 100 -11.42 -10.05 10.84
N MET A 101 -11.36 -8.88 11.46
CA MET A 101 -10.44 -8.63 12.57
C MET A 101 -10.80 -9.50 13.81
N GLN A 102 -12.07 -9.80 14.04
CA GLN A 102 -12.47 -10.75 15.09
C GLN A 102 -12.00 -12.18 14.77
N GLN A 103 -12.08 -12.62 13.52
CA GLN A 103 -11.55 -13.93 13.10
C GLN A 103 -10.03 -14.01 13.33
N ILE A 104 -9.28 -12.94 13.00
CA ILE A 104 -7.84 -12.87 13.21
C ILE A 104 -7.51 -12.96 14.72
N ARG A 105 -8.23 -12.23 15.59
CA ARG A 105 -8.04 -12.31 17.04
C ARG A 105 -8.36 -13.71 17.60
N ALA A 106 -9.45 -14.31 17.14
CA ALA A 106 -9.80 -15.68 17.54
C ALA A 106 -8.76 -16.71 17.08
N ARG A 107 -8.13 -16.48 15.90
CA ARG A 107 -7.00 -17.32 15.43
C ARG A 107 -5.78 -17.18 16.35
N VAL A 108 -5.50 -15.99 16.87
CA VAL A 108 -4.40 -15.80 17.84
C VAL A 108 -4.68 -16.61 19.12
N ASP A 109 -5.90 -16.51 19.67
CA ASP A 109 -6.31 -17.27 20.86
C ASP A 109 -6.23 -18.80 20.67
N ALA A 110 -6.53 -19.26 19.45
CA ALA A 110 -6.50 -20.68 19.15
C ALA A 110 -5.07 -21.26 18.97
N LEU A 111 -4.08 -20.41 18.64
CA LEU A 111 -2.74 -20.86 18.25
C LEU A 111 -1.64 -20.48 19.23
N VAL A 112 -1.84 -19.48 20.10
CA VAL A 112 -0.84 -19.04 21.08
C VAL A 112 -1.28 -19.51 22.47
N GLU A 113 -0.44 -20.30 23.12
CA GLU A 113 -0.77 -21.00 24.36
C GLU A 113 -0.74 -20.09 25.60
N ASP A 114 0.23 -19.16 25.64
CA ASP A 114 0.31 -18.18 26.74
C ASP A 114 -0.71 -17.05 26.53
N PRO A 115 -1.69 -16.85 27.45
CA PRO A 115 -2.74 -15.87 27.26
C PRO A 115 -2.24 -14.42 27.27
N VAL A 116 -1.11 -14.12 27.93
CA VAL A 116 -0.55 -12.77 27.94
C VAL A 116 0.08 -12.46 26.58
N THR A 117 0.85 -13.37 26.04
CA THR A 117 1.42 -13.26 24.68
C THR A 117 0.32 -13.25 23.63
N ALA A 118 -0.72 -14.08 23.78
CA ALA A 118 -1.86 -14.09 22.86
C ALA A 118 -2.54 -12.72 22.84
N GLU A 119 -2.84 -12.12 24.00
CA GLU A 119 -3.46 -10.80 24.06
C GLU A 119 -2.59 -9.71 23.40
N ALA A 120 -1.28 -9.73 23.65
CA ALA A 120 -0.34 -8.77 23.07
C ALA A 120 -0.20 -8.90 21.52
N LEU A 121 -0.50 -10.07 20.96
CA LEU A 121 -0.47 -10.32 19.51
C LEU A 121 -1.80 -10.01 18.80
N LYS A 122 -2.87 -9.64 19.51
CA LYS A 122 -4.18 -9.31 18.92
C LYS A 122 -4.20 -7.89 18.35
N PRO A 123 -4.52 -7.72 17.04
CA PRO A 123 -4.68 -6.40 16.45
C PRO A 123 -6.06 -5.81 16.78
N TYR A 124 -6.08 -4.64 17.45
CA TYR A 124 -7.28 -3.89 17.79
C TYR A 124 -7.44 -2.62 16.93
N TYR A 125 -7.16 -2.75 15.63
CA TYR A 125 -7.33 -1.70 14.65
C TYR A 125 -8.01 -2.25 13.39
N ARG A 126 -8.46 -1.39 12.50
CA ARG A 126 -9.07 -1.80 11.22
C ARG A 126 -8.01 -2.40 10.28
N GLN A 127 -8.35 -3.44 9.54
CA GLN A 127 -7.39 -4.27 8.81
C GLN A 127 -6.45 -3.46 7.90
N PHE A 128 -6.98 -2.47 7.19
CA PHE A 128 -6.19 -1.66 6.25
C PHE A 128 -5.48 -0.46 6.89
N CYS A 129 -5.55 -0.28 8.20
CA CYS A 129 -4.70 0.68 8.90
C CYS A 129 -3.22 0.30 8.82
N LYS A 130 -2.94 -0.99 8.72
CA LYS A 130 -1.62 -1.54 8.43
C LYS A 130 -1.71 -2.53 7.27
N ARG A 131 -0.57 -2.89 6.69
CA ARG A 131 -0.56 -3.92 5.65
C ARG A 131 -0.98 -5.27 6.25
N PRO A 132 -2.02 -5.92 5.73
CA PRO A 132 -2.37 -7.28 6.15
C PRO A 132 -1.21 -8.24 5.90
N CYS A 133 -0.96 -9.11 6.87
CA CYS A 133 0.09 -10.14 6.81
C CYS A 133 -0.56 -11.52 6.80
N PHE A 134 0.07 -12.46 6.09
CA PHE A 134 -0.43 -13.83 5.93
C PHE A 134 0.72 -14.81 6.22
N HIS A 135 0.56 -15.66 7.24
CA HIS A 135 1.56 -16.66 7.59
C HIS A 135 0.96 -17.80 8.38
N ASP A 136 1.34 -19.05 8.05
CA ASP A 136 0.72 -20.23 8.64
C ASP A 136 1.37 -20.66 9.97
N SER A 137 2.62 -20.31 10.25
CA SER A 137 3.39 -20.75 11.42
C SER A 137 3.98 -19.61 12.29
N TYR A 138 3.67 -18.33 12.00
CA TYR A 138 4.22 -17.20 12.78
C TYR A 138 3.73 -17.23 14.24
N LEU A 139 2.42 -17.38 14.45
CA LEU A 139 1.81 -17.31 15.79
C LEU A 139 2.31 -18.47 16.67
N GLN A 140 2.37 -19.68 16.15
CA GLN A 140 2.84 -20.85 16.89
C GLN A 140 4.33 -20.75 17.27
N THR A 141 5.11 -19.88 16.62
CA THR A 141 6.50 -19.65 16.98
C THR A 141 6.64 -19.17 18.43
N PHE A 142 5.67 -18.42 18.94
CA PHE A 142 5.68 -17.91 20.31
C PHE A 142 5.40 -18.96 21.38
N ASN A 143 4.97 -20.17 21.02
CA ASN A 143 4.88 -21.31 21.94
C ASN A 143 6.21 -21.99 22.22
N ARG A 144 7.29 -21.58 21.52
CA ARG A 144 8.63 -22.13 21.75
C ARG A 144 9.24 -21.52 23.02
N PRO A 145 9.89 -22.34 23.89
CA PRO A 145 10.46 -21.85 25.15
C PRO A 145 11.61 -20.85 24.98
N ASN A 146 12.22 -20.81 23.81
CA ASN A 146 13.32 -19.89 23.49
C ASN A 146 12.85 -18.62 22.73
N VAL A 147 11.56 -18.42 22.54
CA VAL A 147 11.00 -17.25 21.83
C VAL A 147 10.18 -16.40 22.82
N SER A 148 10.48 -15.11 22.88
CA SER A 148 9.79 -14.16 23.75
C SER A 148 9.29 -12.97 22.94
N LEU A 149 8.03 -12.60 23.12
CA LEU A 149 7.47 -11.34 22.66
C LEU A 149 7.79 -10.24 23.68
N ILE A 150 8.38 -9.16 23.23
CA ILE A 150 8.58 -7.94 24.03
C ILE A 150 7.63 -6.87 23.46
N ASP A 151 6.42 -6.84 24.01
CA ASP A 151 5.45 -5.81 23.66
C ASP A 151 5.82 -4.49 24.34
N THR A 152 6.29 -3.55 23.53
CA THR A 152 6.74 -2.25 24.01
C THR A 152 5.61 -1.23 24.16
N GLN A 153 4.35 -1.64 24.03
CA GLN A 153 3.17 -0.78 24.19
C GLN A 153 3.23 0.51 23.36
N GLY A 154 3.72 0.41 22.13
CA GLY A 154 3.86 1.55 21.23
C GLY A 154 5.16 2.34 21.32
N LEU A 155 5.96 2.16 22.39
CA LEU A 155 7.18 2.96 22.62
C LEU A 155 8.34 2.52 21.72
N GLY A 156 8.45 1.23 21.39
CA GLY A 156 9.57 0.68 20.61
C GLY A 156 10.83 0.43 21.46
N VAL A 157 11.96 0.27 20.77
CA VAL A 157 13.28 0.16 21.39
C VAL A 157 13.77 1.56 21.78
N GLU A 158 14.21 1.72 23.03
CA GLU A 158 14.62 3.02 23.59
C GLU A 158 16.04 3.40 23.20
N ALA A 159 16.96 2.44 23.22
CA ALA A 159 18.38 2.68 22.94
C ALA A 159 19.08 1.41 22.46
N MET A 160 20.19 1.60 21.77
CA MET A 160 21.20 0.58 21.48
C MET A 160 22.33 0.70 22.49
N THR A 161 22.88 -0.46 22.92
CA THR A 161 24.08 -0.56 23.74
C THR A 161 25.18 -1.29 22.97
N GLU A 162 26.38 -1.35 23.50
CA GLU A 162 27.48 -2.14 22.90
C GLU A 162 27.15 -3.64 22.81
N THR A 163 26.31 -4.15 23.70
CA THR A 163 25.99 -5.58 23.80
C THR A 163 24.52 -5.92 23.52
N GLY A 164 23.68 -4.95 23.13
CA GLY A 164 22.26 -5.24 22.88
C GLY A 164 21.37 -4.02 22.78
N VAL A 165 20.14 -4.12 23.29
CA VAL A 165 19.11 -3.08 23.21
C VAL A 165 18.45 -2.84 24.56
N VAL A 166 17.92 -1.63 24.75
CA VAL A 166 17.10 -1.25 25.90
C VAL A 166 15.65 -1.12 25.45
N ALA A 167 14.73 -1.78 26.13
CA ALA A 167 13.30 -1.64 25.96
C ALA A 167 12.59 -1.80 27.32
N LEU A 168 11.61 -0.95 27.60
CA LEU A 168 10.86 -0.90 28.87
C LEU A 168 11.81 -0.80 30.08
N GLY A 169 12.88 0.00 29.96
CA GLY A 169 13.89 0.19 31.00
C GLY A 169 14.77 -1.03 31.28
N LYS A 170 14.66 -2.11 30.49
CA LYS A 170 15.45 -3.34 30.63
C LYS A 170 16.44 -3.49 29.49
N THR A 171 17.68 -3.86 29.80
CA THR A 171 18.69 -4.24 28.79
C THR A 171 18.55 -5.70 28.41
N TYR A 172 18.54 -5.95 27.11
CA TYR A 172 18.58 -7.28 26.51
C TYR A 172 19.93 -7.46 25.81
N GLU A 173 20.74 -8.37 26.31
CA GLU A 173 22.02 -8.72 25.69
C GLU A 173 21.78 -9.61 24.47
N LEU A 174 22.37 -9.26 23.33
CA LEU A 174 22.09 -9.88 22.03
C LEU A 174 23.38 -10.04 21.23
N ASP A 175 23.50 -11.14 20.50
CA ASP A 175 24.59 -11.38 19.54
C ASP A 175 24.27 -10.73 18.17
N CYS A 176 22.99 -10.55 17.86
CA CYS A 176 22.53 -10.02 16.58
C CYS A 176 21.23 -9.22 16.74
N VAL A 177 21.12 -8.08 16.07
CA VAL A 177 19.91 -7.27 15.96
C VAL A 177 19.47 -7.19 14.50
N ILE A 178 18.21 -7.56 14.23
CA ILE A 178 17.61 -7.48 12.92
C ILE A 178 16.58 -6.34 12.92
N PHE A 179 16.84 -5.27 12.15
CA PHE A 179 15.91 -4.18 11.97
C PHE A 179 14.83 -4.55 10.96
N ALA A 180 13.62 -4.84 11.44
CA ALA A 180 12.44 -5.11 10.63
C ALA A 180 11.40 -4.00 10.80
N THR A 181 11.85 -2.75 10.81
CA THR A 181 11.07 -1.54 11.16
C THR A 181 10.14 -1.04 10.06
N GLY A 182 10.15 -1.70 8.89
CA GLY A 182 9.30 -1.36 7.74
C GLY A 182 9.93 -0.33 6.81
N PHE A 183 9.11 0.21 5.91
CA PHE A 183 9.51 1.17 4.88
C PHE A 183 9.12 2.59 5.26
N GLU A 184 9.86 3.58 4.79
CA GLU A 184 9.48 4.98 4.79
C GLU A 184 8.60 5.27 3.56
N VAL A 185 7.28 5.33 3.70
CA VAL A 185 6.34 5.57 2.59
C VAL A 185 6.13 7.05 2.32
N GLY A 186 6.04 7.87 3.36
CA GLY A 186 5.82 9.31 3.28
C GLY A 186 7.09 10.16 3.14
N THR A 187 8.24 9.55 2.96
CA THR A 187 9.53 10.25 2.88
C THR A 187 9.67 11.02 1.57
N ASP A 188 10.21 12.23 1.64
CA ASP A 188 10.46 13.09 0.49
C ASP A 188 11.28 12.37 -0.60
N TYR A 189 10.93 12.64 -1.85
CA TYR A 189 11.55 12.00 -3.01
C TYR A 189 13.08 12.16 -3.00
N THR A 190 13.56 13.36 -2.75
CA THR A 190 15.00 13.70 -2.74
C THR A 190 15.77 12.91 -1.69
N ARG A 191 15.19 12.70 -0.51
CA ARG A 191 15.79 11.87 0.54
C ARG A 191 15.87 10.41 0.11
N ARG A 192 14.80 9.85 -0.50
CA ARG A 192 14.79 8.44 -0.97
C ARG A 192 15.72 8.22 -2.16
N ALA A 193 15.76 9.17 -3.10
CA ALA A 193 16.59 9.09 -4.28
C ALA A 193 18.09 9.35 -3.99
N GLY A 194 18.40 9.98 -2.85
CA GLY A 194 19.76 10.42 -2.50
C GLY A 194 20.29 11.55 -3.40
N CYS A 195 19.42 12.18 -4.19
CA CYS A 195 19.77 13.31 -5.05
C CYS A 195 18.57 14.26 -5.17
N ASP A 196 18.84 15.53 -5.45
CA ASP A 196 17.83 16.55 -5.72
C ASP A 196 17.91 16.93 -7.21
N PRO A 197 16.99 16.45 -8.06
CA PRO A 197 16.97 16.77 -9.48
C PRO A 197 16.92 18.29 -9.72
N ILE A 198 17.73 18.78 -10.65
CA ILE A 198 17.77 20.19 -11.06
C ILE A 198 17.13 20.30 -12.43
N GLY A 199 16.03 21.00 -12.51
CA GLY A 199 15.29 21.29 -13.73
C GLY A 199 15.73 22.57 -14.42
N THR A 200 14.86 23.11 -15.26
CA THR A 200 15.11 24.34 -16.02
C THR A 200 15.34 25.54 -15.08
N ALA A 201 16.20 26.46 -15.49
CA ALA A 201 16.57 27.67 -14.74
C ALA A 201 17.10 27.39 -13.30
N GLY A 202 17.68 26.21 -13.08
CA GLY A 202 18.23 25.84 -11.77
C GLY A 202 17.18 25.53 -10.70
N LEU A 203 15.93 25.28 -11.08
CA LEU A 203 14.87 24.88 -10.16
C LEU A 203 15.15 23.49 -9.60
N THR A 204 15.30 23.34 -8.29
CA THR A 204 15.43 22.01 -7.66
C THR A 204 14.06 21.39 -7.38
N LEU A 205 13.97 20.05 -7.41
CA LEU A 205 12.73 19.34 -7.14
C LEU A 205 12.23 19.60 -5.71
N SER A 206 13.14 19.66 -4.74
CA SER A 206 12.82 20.00 -3.35
C SER A 206 12.16 21.37 -3.22
N LYS A 207 12.61 22.37 -3.98
CA LYS A 207 11.97 23.68 -4.05
C LYS A 207 10.59 23.62 -4.72
N LYS A 208 10.49 22.90 -5.85
CA LYS A 208 9.22 22.77 -6.61
C LYS A 208 8.14 22.12 -5.74
N TRP A 209 8.50 21.12 -4.95
CA TRP A 209 7.57 20.36 -4.13
C TRP A 209 7.52 20.76 -2.65
N ALA A 210 8.14 21.88 -2.28
CA ALA A 210 8.17 22.36 -0.89
C ALA A 210 6.78 22.58 -0.25
N GLN A 211 5.77 22.86 -1.07
CA GLN A 211 4.37 23.00 -0.64
C GLN A 211 3.49 21.83 -1.10
N GLY A 212 4.09 20.65 -1.25
CA GLY A 212 3.44 19.43 -1.73
C GLY A 212 3.82 19.08 -3.16
N ILE A 213 3.63 17.81 -3.50
CA ILE A 213 3.93 17.26 -4.82
C ILE A 213 3.05 17.95 -5.87
N ARG A 214 3.66 18.30 -7.00
CA ARG A 214 2.99 18.92 -8.14
C ARG A 214 3.36 18.17 -9.40
N THR A 215 2.40 17.48 -9.97
CA THR A 215 2.58 16.67 -11.17
C THR A 215 1.37 16.76 -12.09
N LEU A 216 1.51 16.29 -13.31
CA LEU A 216 0.42 15.83 -14.16
C LEU A 216 0.42 14.30 -14.14
N HIS A 217 -0.73 13.68 -13.87
CA HIS A 217 -0.94 12.23 -13.81
C HIS A 217 -0.02 11.47 -12.81
N GLY A 218 0.60 12.16 -11.84
CA GLY A 218 1.56 11.54 -10.93
C GLY A 218 2.92 11.22 -11.55
N LEU A 219 3.17 11.59 -12.80
CA LEU A 219 4.34 11.15 -13.58
C LEU A 219 5.26 12.28 -14.04
N HIS A 220 4.73 13.47 -14.31
CA HIS A 220 5.49 14.60 -14.85
C HIS A 220 5.41 15.80 -13.90
N SER A 221 6.44 16.61 -13.84
CA SER A 221 6.43 17.88 -13.11
C SER A 221 6.95 19.01 -14.00
N ARG A 222 6.23 20.13 -14.05
CA ARG A 222 6.63 21.30 -14.83
C ARG A 222 7.96 21.86 -14.34
N GLY A 223 8.83 22.21 -15.27
CA GLY A 223 10.20 22.64 -15.01
C GLY A 223 11.23 21.51 -15.03
N PHE A 224 10.77 20.28 -15.26
CA PHE A 224 11.62 19.09 -15.38
C PHE A 224 11.30 18.36 -16.69
N PRO A 225 11.69 18.93 -17.84
CA PRO A 225 11.40 18.32 -19.14
C PRO A 225 12.08 16.96 -19.27
N ASN A 226 11.39 16.02 -19.91
CA ASN A 226 11.84 14.64 -20.14
C ASN A 226 12.12 13.82 -18.86
N VAL A 227 11.65 14.29 -17.68
CA VAL A 227 11.78 13.57 -16.41
C VAL A 227 10.45 12.97 -16.02
N PHE A 228 10.47 11.67 -15.69
CA PHE A 228 9.30 10.93 -15.26
C PHE A 228 9.50 10.43 -13.83
N PHE A 229 8.48 10.58 -12.99
CA PHE A 229 8.47 10.13 -11.61
C PHE A 229 7.54 8.92 -11.47
N MET A 230 8.07 7.78 -11.08
CA MET A 230 7.25 6.60 -10.79
C MET A 230 6.97 6.55 -9.28
N SER A 231 5.78 6.99 -8.88
CA SER A 231 5.38 7.00 -7.49
C SER A 231 3.88 6.71 -7.35
N THR A 232 3.41 6.56 -6.10
CA THR A 232 1.99 6.41 -5.79
C THR A 232 1.30 7.75 -5.55
N ALA A 233 2.07 8.83 -5.38
CA ALA A 233 1.52 10.16 -5.18
C ALA A 233 0.87 10.69 -6.46
N GLN A 234 -0.33 11.21 -6.33
CA GLN A 234 -1.14 11.78 -7.41
C GLN A 234 -1.42 10.81 -8.57
N SER A 235 -1.23 9.49 -8.37
CA SER A 235 -1.42 8.44 -9.36
C SER A 235 -2.35 7.32 -8.85
N GLY A 236 -2.63 6.31 -9.67
CA GLY A 236 -3.40 5.14 -9.28
C GLY A 236 -2.62 4.25 -8.33
N PHE A 237 -3.10 4.09 -7.11
CA PHE A 237 -2.54 3.17 -6.13
C PHE A 237 -3.41 1.92 -6.02
N THR A 238 -2.80 0.74 -6.16
CA THR A 238 -3.45 -0.57 -6.00
C THR A 238 -2.68 -1.43 -5.02
N THR A 239 -3.36 -2.39 -4.42
CA THR A 239 -2.76 -3.42 -3.56
C THR A 239 -1.65 -4.20 -4.28
N SER A 240 -1.77 -4.38 -5.60
CA SER A 240 -0.72 -4.91 -6.46
C SER A 240 0.20 -3.80 -6.97
N PHE A 241 1.21 -3.43 -6.17
CA PHE A 241 2.17 -2.39 -6.55
C PHE A 241 2.85 -2.63 -7.91
N PRO A 242 3.28 -3.85 -8.27
CA PRO A 242 3.83 -4.13 -9.61
C PRO A 242 2.88 -3.77 -10.75
N HIS A 243 1.56 -3.96 -10.57
CA HIS A 243 0.58 -3.56 -11.59
C HIS A 243 0.50 -2.04 -11.73
N ALA A 244 0.50 -1.30 -10.62
CA ALA A 244 0.52 0.16 -10.68
C ALA A 244 1.77 0.69 -11.43
N MET A 245 2.92 0.05 -11.21
CA MET A 245 4.16 0.41 -11.90
C MET A 245 4.14 0.02 -13.38
N ASP A 246 3.54 -1.11 -13.73
CA ASP A 246 3.37 -1.53 -15.11
C ASP A 246 2.48 -0.55 -15.91
N GLU A 247 1.36 -0.13 -15.34
CA GLU A 247 0.48 0.89 -15.95
C GLU A 247 1.18 2.25 -16.12
N ALA A 248 1.98 2.66 -15.13
CA ALA A 248 2.80 3.86 -15.23
C ALA A 248 3.87 3.72 -16.33
N ALA A 249 4.55 2.57 -16.40
CA ALA A 249 5.56 2.29 -17.41
C ALA A 249 4.97 2.28 -18.83
N GLN A 250 3.79 1.68 -19.04
CA GLN A 250 3.09 1.72 -20.33
C GLN A 250 2.74 3.16 -20.73
N HIS A 251 2.31 4.00 -19.79
CA HIS A 251 2.01 5.39 -20.08
C HIS A 251 3.25 6.20 -20.46
N ILE A 252 4.35 6.01 -19.72
CA ILE A 252 5.65 6.64 -20.01
C ILE A 252 6.19 6.16 -21.36
N ALA A 253 6.17 4.86 -21.63
CA ALA A 253 6.63 4.28 -22.89
C ALA A 253 5.86 4.84 -24.11
N TYR A 254 4.53 4.99 -23.98
CA TYR A 254 3.70 5.62 -24.99
C TYR A 254 4.15 7.07 -25.28
N ILE A 255 4.41 7.85 -24.25
CA ILE A 255 4.84 9.25 -24.40
C ILE A 255 6.21 9.33 -25.10
N ILE A 256 7.16 8.47 -24.67
CA ILE A 256 8.50 8.41 -25.27
C ILE A 256 8.40 8.01 -26.74
N ASP A 257 7.61 6.99 -27.08
CA ASP A 257 7.40 6.54 -28.46
C ASP A 257 6.85 7.68 -29.33
N ARG A 258 5.87 8.43 -28.82
CA ARG A 258 5.33 9.61 -29.52
C ARG A 258 6.40 10.70 -29.72
N CYS A 259 7.21 10.98 -28.71
CA CYS A 259 8.30 11.95 -28.82
C CYS A 259 9.30 11.55 -29.90
N LEU A 260 9.69 10.28 -29.95
CA LEU A 260 10.62 9.76 -30.94
C LEU A 260 10.03 9.77 -32.37
N THR A 261 8.75 9.44 -32.49
CA THR A 261 8.07 9.37 -33.81
C THR A 261 7.79 10.76 -34.39
N GLU A 262 7.53 11.76 -33.54
CA GLU A 262 7.14 13.12 -33.94
C GLU A 262 8.29 14.14 -33.83
N ASP A 263 9.52 13.66 -33.56
CA ASP A 263 10.74 14.50 -33.40
C ASP A 263 10.57 15.60 -32.33
N ILE A 264 9.93 15.22 -31.21
CA ILE A 264 9.74 16.10 -30.05
C ILE A 264 10.97 15.97 -29.14
N GLY A 265 11.80 17.02 -29.09
CA GLY A 265 13.05 17.03 -28.29
C GLY A 265 12.82 17.19 -26.79
N ALA A 266 11.78 17.91 -26.38
CA ALA A 266 11.46 18.12 -24.97
C ALA A 266 9.96 18.14 -24.72
N ILE A 267 9.54 17.50 -23.61
CA ILE A 267 8.15 17.42 -23.18
C ILE A 267 8.03 17.64 -21.68
N GLU A 268 7.08 18.49 -21.27
CA GLU A 268 6.77 18.73 -19.86
C GLU A 268 5.29 19.13 -19.69
N PRO A 269 4.70 19.06 -18.49
CA PRO A 269 3.34 19.53 -18.28
C PRO A 269 3.18 21.02 -18.55
N SER A 270 2.05 21.43 -19.14
CA SER A 270 1.65 22.83 -19.10
C SER A 270 1.33 23.27 -17.68
N GLN A 271 1.55 24.53 -17.34
CA GLN A 271 1.23 25.05 -16.00
C GLN A 271 -0.24 24.80 -15.64
N LYS A 272 -1.13 25.06 -16.61
CA LYS A 272 -2.57 24.86 -16.42
C LYS A 272 -2.92 23.42 -16.11
N ALA A 273 -2.38 22.45 -16.86
CA ALA A 273 -2.70 21.03 -16.65
C ALA A 273 -2.16 20.50 -15.31
N GLU A 274 -0.96 20.93 -14.89
CA GLU A 274 -0.42 20.59 -13.58
C GLU A 274 -1.28 21.19 -12.45
N ASP A 275 -1.70 22.45 -12.55
CA ASP A 275 -2.55 23.12 -11.55
C ASP A 275 -3.92 22.46 -11.43
N GLU A 276 -4.56 22.16 -12.56
CA GLU A 276 -5.87 21.48 -12.60
C GLU A 276 -5.78 20.07 -11.99
N TRP A 277 -4.70 19.33 -12.27
CA TRP A 277 -4.49 18.01 -11.69
C TRP A 277 -4.31 18.06 -10.18
N VAL A 278 -3.49 18.97 -9.68
CA VAL A 278 -3.30 19.19 -8.23
C VAL A 278 -4.62 19.57 -7.56
N ALA A 279 -5.40 20.44 -8.17
CA ALA A 279 -6.72 20.83 -7.64
C ALA A 279 -7.68 19.63 -7.56
N GLU A 280 -7.70 18.76 -8.58
CA GLU A 280 -8.51 17.54 -8.57
C GLU A 280 -8.04 16.58 -7.47
N ILE A 281 -6.75 16.36 -7.30
CA ILE A 281 -6.21 15.53 -6.22
C ILE A 281 -6.65 16.04 -4.84
N LEU A 282 -6.53 17.34 -4.59
CA LEU A 282 -6.96 17.97 -3.33
C LEU A 282 -8.48 17.81 -3.09
N GLN A 283 -9.28 17.94 -4.14
CA GLN A 283 -10.72 17.73 -4.03
C GLN A 283 -11.07 16.28 -3.66
N LEU A 284 -10.37 15.31 -4.25
CA LEU A 284 -10.62 13.89 -4.05
C LEU A 284 -10.04 13.33 -2.75
N SER A 285 -8.99 13.97 -2.18
CA SER A 285 -8.30 13.49 -0.98
C SER A 285 -9.17 13.51 0.29
N ARG A 286 -10.24 14.29 0.31
CA ARG A 286 -11.13 14.45 1.48
C ARG A 286 -11.81 13.14 1.92
N ILE A 287 -11.90 12.15 1.01
CA ILE A 287 -12.61 10.88 1.25
C ILE A 287 -11.80 9.94 2.16
N SER A 288 -10.47 9.97 2.13
CA SER A 288 -9.61 9.06 2.89
C SER A 288 -9.15 9.61 4.25
N ALA A 289 -9.30 10.90 4.49
CA ALA A 289 -8.75 11.56 5.67
C ALA A 289 -9.36 11.04 7.00
N SER A 290 -10.66 10.76 7.04
CA SER A 290 -11.33 10.23 8.24
C SER A 290 -10.83 8.84 8.60
N PHE A 291 -10.69 7.95 7.62
CA PHE A 291 -10.16 6.59 7.85
C PHE A 291 -8.74 6.64 8.42
N GLN A 292 -7.87 7.49 7.87
CA GLN A 292 -6.49 7.62 8.33
C GLN A 292 -6.39 8.18 9.76
N ALA A 293 -7.31 9.06 10.14
CA ALA A 293 -7.36 9.64 11.49
C ALA A 293 -7.75 8.61 12.56
N GLU A 294 -8.53 7.60 12.20
CA GLU A 294 -8.93 6.50 13.09
C GLU A 294 -7.89 5.39 13.23
N CYS A 295 -6.88 5.39 12.32
CA CYS A 295 -5.87 4.35 12.29
C CYS A 295 -4.84 4.51 13.41
N THR A 296 -4.40 3.38 13.97
CA THR A 296 -3.22 3.33 14.84
C THR A 296 -1.99 3.89 14.12
N PRO A 297 -1.05 4.52 14.85
CA PRO A 297 0.19 5.03 14.26
C PRO A 297 0.94 4.01 13.41
N GLY A 298 1.34 4.41 12.22
CA GLY A 298 2.05 3.57 11.28
C GLY A 298 2.52 4.36 10.04
N TYR A 299 3.24 3.72 9.15
CA TYR A 299 3.84 4.39 8.00
C TYR A 299 2.81 4.91 6.96
N TYR A 300 1.54 4.46 7.01
CA TYR A 300 0.50 4.98 6.14
C TYR A 300 -0.07 6.33 6.58
N ASN A 301 -0.03 6.64 7.87
CA ASN A 301 -0.57 7.87 8.44
C ASN A 301 0.51 8.73 9.13
N ASN A 302 1.74 8.68 8.63
CA ASN A 302 2.89 9.43 9.16
C ASN A 302 3.08 9.24 10.68
N GLU A 303 3.02 7.98 11.13
CA GLU A 303 3.11 7.59 12.55
C GLU A 303 2.08 8.29 13.44
N GLY A 304 0.88 8.53 12.91
CA GLY A 304 -0.21 9.23 13.59
C GLY A 304 -0.05 10.75 13.69
N GLN A 305 0.96 11.32 13.04
CA GLN A 305 1.21 12.76 13.04
C GLN A 305 0.56 13.44 11.83
N PRO A 306 -0.29 14.46 12.03
CA PRO A 306 -0.87 15.20 10.92
C PRO A 306 0.21 15.81 10.01
N ASN A 307 0.11 15.56 8.72
CA ASN A 307 0.96 16.19 7.72
C ASN A 307 0.09 17.08 6.82
N PRO A 308 0.28 18.41 6.84
CA PRO A 308 -0.51 19.33 6.01
C PRO A 308 -0.46 19.02 4.52
N LEU A 309 0.60 18.38 4.04
CA LEU A 309 0.81 18.02 2.64
C LEU A 309 0.18 16.67 2.26
N SER A 310 -0.33 15.89 3.22
CA SER A 310 -0.88 14.55 2.97
C SER A 310 -1.98 14.56 1.92
N ALA A 311 -2.84 15.59 1.91
CA ALA A 311 -3.92 15.71 0.95
C ALA A 311 -3.39 15.85 -0.48
N GLN A 312 -2.42 16.73 -0.71
CA GLN A 312 -1.82 16.96 -2.03
C GLN A 312 -0.92 15.81 -2.47
N ASN A 313 -0.27 15.14 -1.52
CA ASN A 313 0.61 14.00 -1.76
C ASN A 313 -0.16 12.65 -1.83
N SER A 314 -1.48 12.68 -1.73
CA SER A 314 -2.31 11.47 -1.77
C SER A 314 -2.34 10.84 -3.17
N SER A 315 -2.74 9.57 -3.24
CA SER A 315 -3.09 8.92 -4.50
C SER A 315 -4.43 9.46 -5.05
N TYR A 316 -4.76 9.09 -6.29
CA TYR A 316 -6.00 9.51 -6.96
C TYR A 316 -7.23 8.95 -6.22
N GLY A 317 -8.02 9.83 -5.62
CA GLY A 317 -9.05 9.45 -4.64
C GLY A 317 -10.26 8.69 -5.18
N LYS A 318 -10.46 8.61 -6.52
CA LYS A 318 -11.46 7.72 -7.13
C LYS A 318 -10.98 6.27 -7.24
N GLY A 319 -9.74 5.99 -6.83
CA GLY A 319 -9.13 4.66 -6.88
C GLY A 319 -8.42 4.35 -8.20
N PRO A 320 -7.72 3.19 -8.24
CA PRO A 320 -6.83 2.83 -9.35
C PRO A 320 -7.56 2.58 -10.66
N ILE A 321 -8.71 1.93 -10.65
CA ILE A 321 -9.40 1.54 -11.88
C ILE A 321 -9.88 2.75 -12.71
N PRO A 322 -10.58 3.75 -12.13
CA PRO A 322 -10.89 4.99 -12.85
C PRO A 322 -9.64 5.72 -13.32
N PHE A 323 -8.55 5.71 -12.53
CA PHE A 323 -7.29 6.32 -12.93
C PHE A 323 -6.70 5.65 -14.17
N PHE A 324 -6.53 4.32 -14.17
CA PHE A 324 -5.97 3.58 -15.32
C PHE A 324 -6.85 3.69 -16.56
N SER A 325 -8.18 3.68 -16.39
CA SER A 325 -9.11 3.92 -17.50
C SER A 325 -8.93 5.31 -18.10
N ARG A 326 -8.71 6.33 -17.26
CA ARG A 326 -8.44 7.70 -17.71
C ARG A 326 -7.11 7.80 -18.47
N MET A 327 -6.05 7.16 -17.96
CA MET A 327 -4.74 7.12 -18.64
C MET A 327 -4.83 6.41 -19.98
N LYS A 328 -5.60 5.31 -20.05
CA LYS A 328 -5.84 4.63 -21.32
C LYS A 328 -6.58 5.54 -22.30
N ALA A 329 -7.67 6.17 -21.88
CA ALA A 329 -8.43 7.08 -22.73
C ALA A 329 -7.57 8.25 -23.23
N TRP A 330 -6.70 8.80 -22.39
CA TRP A 330 -5.76 9.84 -22.77
C TRP A 330 -4.75 9.37 -23.84
N ARG A 331 -4.25 8.14 -23.73
CA ARG A 331 -3.39 7.54 -24.76
C ARG A 331 -4.15 7.27 -26.06
N ASP A 332 -5.37 6.76 -25.97
CA ASP A 332 -6.21 6.45 -27.13
C ASP A 332 -6.60 7.73 -27.93
N ASP A 333 -6.77 8.87 -27.25
CA ASP A 333 -7.05 10.17 -27.89
C ASP A 333 -5.82 10.69 -28.68
N GLY A 334 -4.62 10.42 -28.24
CA GLY A 334 -3.38 10.71 -28.93
C GLY A 334 -2.97 12.19 -29.00
N ALA A 335 -3.73 13.10 -28.41
CA ALA A 335 -3.47 14.55 -28.50
C ALA A 335 -2.34 15.05 -27.58
N LEU A 336 -1.74 14.20 -26.73
CA LEU A 336 -0.78 14.58 -25.67
C LEU A 336 -1.31 15.73 -24.80
N ALA A 337 -2.63 15.73 -24.52
CA ALA A 337 -3.33 16.82 -23.85
C ALA A 337 -2.69 17.18 -22.50
N GLY A 338 -2.43 18.46 -22.30
CA GLY A 338 -1.82 18.98 -21.07
C GLY A 338 -0.29 18.97 -21.07
N LEU A 339 0.36 18.52 -22.13
CA LEU A 339 1.81 18.55 -22.29
C LEU A 339 2.23 19.67 -23.26
N ASP A 340 3.26 20.42 -22.90
CA ASP A 340 3.97 21.36 -23.76
C ASP A 340 5.10 20.60 -24.47
N CYS A 341 5.03 20.49 -25.79
CA CYS A 341 5.99 19.80 -26.64
C CYS A 341 6.88 20.83 -27.33
N ARG A 342 8.20 20.55 -27.38
CA ARG A 342 9.20 21.41 -28.06
C ARG A 342 10.12 20.51 -28.90
N SER A 343 10.43 20.91 -30.13
CA SER A 343 11.47 20.33 -30.97
C SER A 343 12.88 20.65 -30.48
#